data_77e9710339e313321ccbdceb71c446f2
#
_entry.id   77e9710339e313321ccbdceb71c446f2
#
_cell.length_a   1.000
_cell.length_b   1.000
_cell.length_c   1.000
_cell.angle_alpha   90.00
_cell.angle_beta   90.00
_cell.angle_gamma   90.00
#
_symmetry.space_group_name_H-M   'P 1'
#
loop_
_entity.id
_entity.type
_entity.pdbx_description
1 polymer ?
#
loop_
_entity_poly.entity_id
_entity_poly.type
_entity_poly.pdbx_seq_one_letter_code
_entity_poly.pdbx_strand_id
1 'polypeptide(L)'
;MKAGAGKSEISLPEEYLKIEDFAVVHRTLNARAIVLESDSVMVFLSLELTSVPDEEAFEIRKMIGEKFHIEESHIWVCVTHTFSTPHFWSDSVLKEKSRIESKGEFRDELQKASLKAVEKAFSQLQPASIGIGTDYSLVNCNRDIRLEDGWWVGTNGAGLSDHQVNIIRIDNEKGIPLAVIFHYAIQSSVLQGSVLSAGGRAVTPDVAGIACDYIQKTQ
;
A
#
# COMPACT_ATOMS: atom_id res chain seq x y z
N MET A 1 -1.53 -26.26 -1.35
CA MET A 1 -2.24 -25.02 -1.04
C MET A 1 -2.80 -24.39 -2.31
N LYS A 2 -3.72 -23.42 -2.20
CA LYS A 2 -4.14 -22.59 -3.32
C LYS A 2 -3.77 -21.13 -3.04
N ALA A 3 -3.61 -20.35 -4.09
CA ALA A 3 -3.40 -18.91 -4.00
C ALA A 3 -4.15 -18.18 -5.12
N GLY A 4 -4.51 -16.94 -4.85
CA GLY A 4 -5.08 -16.03 -5.82
C GLY A 4 -4.67 -14.60 -5.51
N ALA A 5 -4.60 -13.77 -6.54
CA ALA A 5 -4.22 -12.36 -6.41
C ALA A 5 -5.27 -11.45 -7.07
N GLY A 6 -5.47 -10.29 -6.49
CA GLY A 6 -6.42 -9.30 -7.00
C GLY A 6 -5.96 -7.87 -6.77
N LYS A 7 -6.38 -6.99 -7.65
CA LYS A 7 -6.10 -5.55 -7.57
C LYS A 7 -7.35 -4.74 -7.89
N SER A 8 -7.54 -3.65 -7.16
CA SER A 8 -8.57 -2.66 -7.43
C SER A 8 -8.03 -1.25 -7.21
N GLU A 9 -8.47 -0.33 -8.04
CA GLU A 9 -8.15 1.08 -7.90
C GLU A 9 -8.81 1.67 -6.66
N ILE A 10 -8.07 2.52 -5.94
CA ILE A 10 -8.57 3.37 -4.85
C ILE A 10 -8.87 4.74 -5.46
N SER A 11 -10.14 5.10 -5.52
CA SER A 11 -10.58 6.40 -6.00
C SER A 11 -10.41 7.45 -4.91
N LEU A 12 -9.87 8.61 -5.26
CA LEU A 12 -9.73 9.74 -4.35
C LEU A 12 -10.73 10.82 -4.74
N PRO A 13 -11.67 11.21 -3.85
CA PRO A 13 -12.56 12.34 -4.09
C PRO A 13 -11.78 13.64 -4.32
N GLU A 14 -12.20 14.45 -5.27
CA GLU A 14 -11.49 15.69 -5.64
C GLU A 14 -11.35 16.65 -4.45
N GLU A 15 -12.39 16.78 -3.63
CA GLU A 15 -12.35 17.63 -2.45
C GLU A 15 -11.38 17.12 -1.38
N TYR A 16 -11.15 15.80 -1.32
CA TYR A 16 -10.19 15.22 -0.40
C TYR A 16 -8.75 15.52 -0.84
N LEU A 17 -8.48 15.59 -2.13
CA LEU A 17 -7.18 16.00 -2.67
C LEU A 17 -6.79 17.41 -2.23
N LYS A 18 -7.75 18.33 -2.20
CA LYS A 18 -7.52 19.75 -1.86
C LYS A 18 -7.13 19.98 -0.40
N ILE A 19 -7.35 19.00 0.50
CA ILE A 19 -7.01 19.14 1.92
C ILE A 19 -5.51 19.36 2.14
N GLU A 20 -4.66 18.77 1.28
CA GLU A 20 -3.20 18.85 1.39
C GLU A 20 -2.53 19.34 0.09
N ASP A 21 -3.19 20.23 -0.64
CA ASP A 21 -2.68 20.83 -1.89
C ASP A 21 -2.31 19.83 -2.99
N PHE A 22 -2.93 18.67 -3.03
CA PHE A 22 -2.81 17.77 -4.16
C PHE A 22 -3.65 18.29 -5.33
N ALA A 23 -2.99 18.54 -6.47
CA ALA A 23 -3.61 19.12 -7.66
C ALA A 23 -4.01 18.07 -8.70
N VAL A 24 -3.39 16.91 -8.68
CA VAL A 24 -3.61 15.87 -9.71
C VAL A 24 -3.24 14.49 -9.18
N VAL A 25 -3.95 13.48 -9.67
CA VAL A 25 -3.55 12.08 -9.55
C VAL A 25 -2.63 11.74 -10.72
N HIS A 26 -1.32 11.71 -10.47
CA HIS A 26 -0.31 11.38 -11.49
C HIS A 26 -0.32 9.88 -11.80
N ARG A 27 -0.51 9.04 -10.78
CA ARG A 27 -0.71 7.60 -10.90
C ARG A 27 -1.77 7.13 -9.94
N THR A 28 -2.61 6.24 -10.42
CA THR A 28 -3.67 5.59 -9.66
C THR A 28 -3.11 4.82 -8.47
N LEU A 29 -3.76 4.97 -7.33
CA LEU A 29 -3.50 4.19 -6.13
C LEU A 29 -4.29 2.87 -6.19
N ASN A 30 -3.74 1.82 -5.62
CA ASN A 30 -4.36 0.51 -5.64
C ASN A 30 -4.46 -0.13 -4.25
N ALA A 31 -5.53 -0.90 -4.06
CA ALA A 31 -5.62 -1.97 -3.09
C ALA A 31 -5.19 -3.27 -3.80
N ARG A 32 -4.22 -3.99 -3.22
CA ARG A 32 -3.70 -5.25 -3.74
C ARG A 32 -3.93 -6.35 -2.72
N ALA A 33 -4.55 -7.44 -3.12
CA ALA A 33 -4.87 -8.56 -2.24
C ALA A 33 -4.23 -9.85 -2.72
N ILE A 34 -3.76 -10.66 -1.78
CA ILE A 34 -3.36 -12.04 -1.98
C ILE A 34 -4.15 -12.89 -1.00
N VAL A 35 -4.77 -13.94 -1.50
CA VAL A 35 -5.46 -14.96 -0.69
C VAL A 35 -4.66 -16.26 -0.77
N LEU A 36 -4.37 -16.83 0.38
CA LEU A 36 -3.75 -18.14 0.54
C LEU A 36 -4.76 -19.07 1.22
N GLU A 37 -4.99 -20.24 0.65
CA GLU A 37 -5.89 -21.27 1.17
C GLU A 37 -5.14 -22.60 1.37
N SER A 38 -5.14 -23.10 2.60
CA SER A 38 -4.69 -24.45 2.96
C SER A 38 -5.67 -25.00 4.00
N ASP A 39 -5.23 -25.31 5.23
CA ASP A 39 -6.10 -25.69 6.34
C ASP A 39 -6.92 -24.51 6.86
N SER A 40 -6.44 -23.32 6.61
CA SER A 40 -7.12 -22.04 6.87
C SER A 40 -6.94 -21.10 5.69
N VAL A 41 -7.75 -20.03 5.67
CA VAL A 41 -7.62 -18.96 4.68
C VAL A 41 -6.91 -17.76 5.32
N MET A 42 -5.91 -17.21 4.63
CA MET A 42 -5.24 -15.98 4.99
C MET A 42 -5.38 -14.95 3.87
N VAL A 43 -5.59 -13.70 4.25
CA VAL A 43 -5.70 -12.56 3.34
C VAL A 43 -4.61 -11.55 3.67
N PHE A 44 -3.83 -11.18 2.67
CA PHE A 44 -2.90 -10.05 2.72
C PHE A 44 -3.47 -8.93 1.85
N LEU A 45 -3.76 -7.79 2.46
CA LEU A 45 -4.25 -6.61 1.78
C LEU A 45 -3.25 -5.47 1.97
N SER A 46 -2.66 -5.01 0.86
CA SER A 46 -1.76 -3.86 0.81
C SER A 46 -2.46 -2.69 0.15
N LEU A 47 -2.43 -1.53 0.82
CA LEU A 47 -3.03 -0.29 0.38
C LEU A 47 -1.95 0.74 0.04
N GLU A 48 -2.00 1.33 -1.15
CA GLU A 48 -1.03 2.35 -1.58
C GLU A 48 -1.40 3.72 -0.98
N LEU A 49 -1.29 3.81 0.35
CA LEU A 49 -1.61 4.98 1.17
C LEU A 49 -0.48 5.30 2.15
N THR A 50 -0.49 6.51 2.71
CA THR A 50 0.44 6.93 3.77
C THR A 50 0.15 6.17 5.07
N SER A 51 -1.12 6.14 5.47
CA SER A 51 -1.59 5.51 6.71
C SER A 51 -3.07 5.16 6.61
N VAL A 52 -3.50 4.27 7.48
CA VAL A 52 -4.92 3.96 7.71
C VAL A 52 -5.11 3.90 9.23
N PRO A 53 -6.07 4.63 9.81
CA PRO A 53 -6.38 4.54 11.24
C PRO A 53 -6.79 3.13 11.66
N ASP A 54 -6.52 2.78 12.92
CA ASP A 54 -6.82 1.45 13.44
C ASP A 54 -8.30 1.08 13.32
N GLU A 55 -9.19 2.05 13.55
CA GLU A 55 -10.63 1.84 13.42
C GLU A 55 -11.01 1.49 11.97
N GLU A 56 -10.41 2.17 11.00
CA GLU A 56 -10.68 1.89 9.58
C GLU A 56 -10.11 0.55 9.14
N ALA A 57 -8.90 0.22 9.60
CA ALA A 57 -8.29 -1.09 9.35
C ALA A 57 -9.12 -2.23 9.99
N PHE A 58 -9.73 -1.97 11.16
CA PHE A 58 -10.65 -2.90 11.82
C PHE A 58 -11.92 -3.10 11.00
N GLU A 59 -12.58 -2.04 10.54
CA GLU A 59 -13.80 -2.14 9.72
C GLU A 59 -13.53 -2.86 8.39
N ILE A 60 -12.39 -2.62 7.75
CA ILE A 60 -11.98 -3.36 6.54
C ILE A 60 -11.82 -4.86 6.84
N ARG A 61 -11.14 -5.24 7.95
CA ARG A 61 -11.00 -6.66 8.33
C ARG A 61 -12.34 -7.30 8.61
N LYS A 62 -13.19 -6.62 9.38
CA LYS A 62 -14.54 -7.08 9.73
C LYS A 62 -15.39 -7.32 8.47
N MET A 63 -15.44 -6.36 7.56
CA MET A 63 -16.20 -6.47 6.31
C MET A 63 -15.72 -7.65 5.44
N ILE A 64 -14.41 -7.86 5.34
CA ILE A 64 -13.83 -9.00 4.61
C ILE A 64 -14.14 -10.30 5.35
N GLY A 65 -13.96 -10.33 6.68
CA GLY A 65 -14.23 -11.50 7.52
C GLY A 65 -15.68 -11.96 7.44
N GLU A 66 -16.62 -11.05 7.56
CA GLU A 66 -18.07 -11.32 7.43
C GLU A 66 -18.42 -11.86 6.04
N LYS A 67 -17.91 -11.24 4.98
CA LYS A 67 -18.23 -11.63 3.60
C LYS A 67 -17.68 -12.99 3.20
N PHE A 68 -16.46 -13.32 3.62
CA PHE A 68 -15.77 -14.55 3.21
C PHE A 68 -15.72 -15.62 4.31
N HIS A 69 -16.35 -15.36 5.47
CA HIS A 69 -16.35 -16.24 6.64
C HIS A 69 -14.94 -16.57 7.13
N ILE A 70 -14.10 -15.53 7.26
CA ILE A 70 -12.70 -15.62 7.70
C ILE A 70 -12.59 -14.91 9.06
N GLU A 71 -11.83 -15.50 9.98
CA GLU A 71 -11.48 -14.82 11.22
C GLU A 71 -10.65 -13.57 10.94
N GLU A 72 -10.96 -12.45 11.61
CA GLU A 72 -10.27 -11.18 11.41
C GLU A 72 -8.76 -11.26 11.67
N SER A 73 -8.33 -12.16 12.57
CA SER A 73 -6.93 -12.47 12.87
C SER A 73 -6.15 -13.03 11.68
N HIS A 74 -6.83 -13.57 10.67
CA HIS A 74 -6.24 -14.09 9.43
C HIS A 74 -6.23 -13.05 8.29
N ILE A 75 -6.63 -11.81 8.56
CA ILE A 75 -6.67 -10.74 7.57
C ILE A 75 -5.65 -9.67 7.94
N TRP A 76 -4.59 -9.56 7.16
CA TRP A 76 -3.55 -8.56 7.32
C TRP A 76 -3.84 -7.37 6.42
N VAL A 77 -4.00 -6.20 7.03
CA VAL A 77 -4.11 -4.93 6.32
C VAL A 77 -2.84 -4.13 6.58
N CYS A 78 -2.14 -3.77 5.53
CA CYS A 78 -0.94 -2.95 5.60
C CYS A 78 -0.98 -1.81 4.58
N VAL A 79 -0.18 -0.78 4.80
CA VAL A 79 0.00 0.33 3.86
C VAL A 79 1.42 0.32 3.30
N THR A 80 1.59 0.83 2.09
CA THR A 80 2.93 1.02 1.50
C THR A 80 3.67 2.22 2.10
N HIS A 81 2.99 3.00 2.93
CA HIS A 81 3.48 4.21 3.58
C HIS A 81 4.05 5.24 2.59
N THR A 82 3.38 5.40 1.44
CA THR A 82 3.76 6.43 0.47
C THR A 82 3.39 7.83 0.97
N PHE A 83 4.33 8.76 0.93
CA PHE A 83 4.14 10.15 1.36
C PHE A 83 3.55 11.05 0.28
N SER A 84 3.31 10.51 -0.91
CA SER A 84 2.71 11.24 -2.03
C SER A 84 1.22 10.95 -2.17
N THR A 85 0.53 10.81 -1.05
CA THR A 85 -0.92 10.67 -0.96
C THR A 85 -1.47 11.51 0.20
N PRO A 86 -2.74 11.94 0.16
CA PRO A 86 -3.37 12.57 1.31
C PRO A 86 -3.39 11.64 2.53
N HIS A 87 -3.17 12.20 3.71
CA HIS A 87 -3.29 11.45 4.96
C HIS A 87 -4.76 11.15 5.27
N PHE A 88 -4.99 10.03 5.95
CA PHE A 88 -6.31 9.70 6.47
C PHE A 88 -6.51 10.36 7.85
N TRP A 89 -6.86 11.65 7.85
CA TRP A 89 -7.00 12.45 9.05
C TRP A 89 -8.15 12.03 9.95
N SER A 90 -8.00 12.19 11.26
CA SER A 90 -9.11 12.08 12.20
C SER A 90 -10.09 13.25 12.07
N ASP A 91 -11.35 13.06 12.42
CA ASP A 91 -12.38 14.11 12.36
C ASP A 91 -12.03 15.32 13.24
N SER A 92 -11.32 15.07 14.36
CA SER A 92 -10.83 16.13 15.25
C SER A 92 -9.80 17.07 14.61
N VAL A 93 -9.07 16.60 13.59
CA VAL A 93 -8.11 17.40 12.84
C VAL A 93 -8.81 18.15 11.70
N LEU A 94 -9.76 17.54 11.02
CA LEU A 94 -10.42 18.12 9.85
C LEU A 94 -11.30 19.31 10.18
N LYS A 95 -11.97 19.34 11.33
CA LYS A 95 -12.81 20.43 11.89
C LYS A 95 -13.94 20.95 11.01
N GLU A 96 -13.74 21.06 9.70
CA GLU A 96 -14.70 21.55 8.73
C GLU A 96 -15.62 20.42 8.27
N LYS A 97 -16.94 20.69 8.25
CA LYS A 97 -17.96 19.70 7.88
C LYS A 97 -17.75 19.13 6.47
N SER A 98 -17.41 19.96 5.49
CA SER A 98 -17.13 19.53 4.12
C SER A 98 -15.94 18.56 4.02
N ARG A 99 -14.90 18.78 4.82
CA ARG A 99 -13.72 17.91 4.88
C ARG A 99 -14.05 16.57 5.54
N ILE A 100 -14.93 16.56 6.55
CA ILE A 100 -15.40 15.33 7.20
C ILE A 100 -16.27 14.52 6.22
N GLU A 101 -17.15 15.17 5.46
CA GLU A 101 -17.98 14.54 4.43
C GLU A 101 -17.09 13.90 3.33
N SER A 102 -16.12 14.65 2.82
CA SER A 102 -15.16 14.17 1.81
C SER A 102 -14.29 13.00 2.31
N LYS A 103 -13.93 12.98 3.61
CA LYS A 103 -13.31 11.82 4.24
C LYS A 103 -14.25 10.61 4.25
N GLY A 104 -15.54 10.81 4.50
CA GLY A 104 -16.55 9.75 4.44
C GLY A 104 -16.61 9.10 3.06
N GLU A 105 -16.65 9.90 2.00
CA GLU A 105 -16.60 9.42 0.62
C GLU A 105 -15.31 8.65 0.32
N PHE A 106 -14.17 9.14 0.80
CA PHE A 106 -12.90 8.44 0.63
C PHE A 106 -12.87 7.10 1.37
N ARG A 107 -13.43 7.04 2.59
CA ARG A 107 -13.59 5.79 3.35
C ARG A 107 -14.37 4.76 2.55
N ASP A 108 -15.52 5.15 2.01
CA ASP A 108 -16.40 4.26 1.25
C ASP A 108 -15.68 3.71 0.00
N GLU A 109 -14.96 4.56 -0.72
CA GLU A 109 -14.17 4.14 -1.88
C GLU A 109 -13.00 3.21 -1.48
N LEU A 110 -12.34 3.45 -0.34
CA LEU A 110 -11.27 2.60 0.18
C LEU A 110 -11.80 1.21 0.56
N GLN A 111 -12.91 1.14 1.28
CA GLN A 111 -13.56 -0.11 1.68
C GLN A 111 -14.01 -0.90 0.45
N LYS A 112 -14.63 -0.24 -0.51
CA LYS A 112 -15.06 -0.84 -1.78
C LYS A 112 -13.87 -1.37 -2.60
N ALA A 113 -12.79 -0.60 -2.72
CA ALA A 113 -11.58 -1.03 -3.41
C ALA A 113 -10.93 -2.22 -2.72
N SER A 114 -10.84 -2.21 -1.39
CA SER A 114 -10.32 -3.29 -0.56
C SER A 114 -11.11 -4.58 -0.78
N LEU A 115 -12.43 -4.51 -0.65
CA LEU A 115 -13.31 -5.66 -0.85
C LEU A 115 -13.20 -6.22 -2.28
N LYS A 116 -13.20 -5.35 -3.29
CA LYS A 116 -13.10 -5.75 -4.69
C LYS A 116 -11.76 -6.40 -5.04
N ALA A 117 -10.66 -5.96 -4.41
CA ALA A 117 -9.35 -6.60 -4.57
C ALA A 117 -9.37 -8.03 -4.01
N VAL A 118 -9.95 -8.21 -2.82
CA VAL A 118 -10.09 -9.53 -2.18
C VAL A 118 -11.03 -10.44 -2.97
N GLU A 119 -12.17 -9.94 -3.46
CA GLU A 119 -13.08 -10.70 -4.34
C GLU A 119 -12.37 -11.25 -5.57
N LYS A 120 -11.57 -10.41 -6.23
CA LYS A 120 -10.79 -10.82 -7.40
C LYS A 120 -9.77 -11.89 -7.03
N ALA A 121 -9.10 -11.77 -5.88
CA ALA A 121 -8.15 -12.77 -5.42
C ALA A 121 -8.83 -14.11 -5.17
N PHE A 122 -10.00 -14.13 -4.52
CA PHE A 122 -10.79 -15.35 -4.32
C PHE A 122 -11.25 -15.98 -5.63
N SER A 123 -11.67 -15.17 -6.60
CA SER A 123 -12.13 -15.67 -7.90
C SER A 123 -11.02 -16.32 -8.74
N GLN A 124 -9.75 -16.08 -8.38
CA GLN A 124 -8.57 -16.58 -9.06
C GLN A 124 -7.81 -17.66 -8.30
N LEU A 125 -8.41 -18.18 -7.21
CA LEU A 125 -7.79 -19.25 -6.42
C LEU A 125 -7.48 -20.47 -7.28
N GLN A 126 -6.21 -20.88 -7.29
CA GLN A 126 -5.73 -22.05 -8.02
C GLN A 126 -4.60 -22.72 -7.25
N PRO A 127 -4.27 -24.00 -7.55
CA PRO A 127 -3.13 -24.69 -6.94
C PRO A 127 -1.84 -23.87 -7.12
N ALA A 128 -1.07 -23.76 -6.03
CA ALA A 128 0.10 -22.92 -5.99
C ALA A 128 1.19 -23.44 -5.04
N SER A 129 2.42 -22.97 -5.29
CA SER A 129 3.59 -23.18 -4.44
C SER A 129 4.21 -21.85 -4.04
N ILE A 130 4.90 -21.82 -2.89
CA ILE A 130 5.59 -20.65 -2.37
C ILE A 130 7.09 -20.89 -2.41
N GLY A 131 7.83 -19.91 -2.95
CA GLY A 131 9.26 -19.78 -2.86
C GLY A 131 9.65 -18.54 -2.05
N ILE A 132 10.73 -18.64 -1.29
CA ILE A 132 11.30 -17.54 -0.51
C ILE A 132 12.71 -17.29 -1.00
N GLY A 133 13.07 -16.01 -1.16
CA GLY A 133 14.40 -15.61 -1.57
C GLY A 133 14.79 -14.25 -0.98
N THR A 134 16.04 -13.93 -1.10
CA THR A 134 16.60 -12.64 -0.71
C THR A 134 17.53 -12.13 -1.79
N ASP A 135 17.58 -10.81 -1.93
CA ASP A 135 18.52 -10.10 -2.80
C ASP A 135 18.91 -8.77 -2.15
N TYR A 136 19.72 -7.97 -2.79
CA TYR A 136 20.21 -6.70 -2.28
C TYR A 136 19.93 -5.57 -3.25
N SER A 137 19.59 -4.41 -2.69
CA SER A 137 19.38 -3.16 -3.45
C SER A 137 20.06 -2.00 -2.72
N LEU A 138 20.69 -1.11 -3.45
CA LEU A 138 21.39 0.06 -2.91
C LEU A 138 20.64 1.38 -3.15
N VAL A 139 19.33 1.31 -3.41
CA VAL A 139 18.54 2.52 -3.68
C VAL A 139 18.08 3.25 -2.41
N ASN A 140 18.09 2.58 -1.26
CA ASN A 140 17.84 3.23 0.03
C ASN A 140 19.13 3.82 0.62
N CYS A 141 19.00 4.83 1.45
CA CYS A 141 20.11 5.40 2.22
C CYS A 141 19.63 5.79 3.62
N ASN A 142 20.57 5.80 4.56
CA ASN A 142 20.31 6.40 5.86
C ASN A 142 20.05 7.92 5.69
N ARG A 143 19.08 8.45 6.43
CA ARG A 143 18.67 9.86 6.33
C ARG A 143 19.02 10.67 7.57
N ASP A 144 19.62 10.07 8.59
CA ASP A 144 19.93 10.73 9.86
C ASP A 144 21.28 11.47 9.77
N ILE A 145 21.25 12.79 9.84
CA ILE A 145 22.44 13.65 9.88
C ILE A 145 22.54 14.27 11.25
N ARG A 146 23.70 14.14 11.90
CA ARG A 146 24.01 14.83 13.14
C ARG A 146 24.61 16.19 12.84
N LEU A 147 23.95 17.27 13.33
CA LEU A 147 24.46 18.64 13.35
C LEU A 147 24.70 19.08 14.80
N GLU A 148 25.23 20.29 14.99
CA GLU A 148 25.54 20.83 16.33
C GLU A 148 24.29 20.97 17.20
N ASP A 149 23.14 21.28 16.62
CA ASP A 149 21.86 21.55 17.26
C ASP A 149 20.94 20.32 17.32
N GLY A 150 21.36 19.14 16.82
CA GLY A 150 20.58 17.92 16.92
C GLY A 150 20.68 16.98 15.73
N TRP A 151 19.62 16.18 15.55
CA TRP A 151 19.47 15.26 14.43
C TRP A 151 18.49 15.81 13.38
N TRP A 152 18.91 15.73 12.14
CA TRP A 152 18.15 16.27 10.99
C TRP A 152 17.96 15.21 9.92
N VAL A 153 16.92 15.37 9.11
CA VAL A 153 16.68 14.54 7.94
C VAL A 153 17.51 15.04 6.76
N GLY A 154 18.37 14.18 6.23
CA GLY A 154 19.22 14.52 5.10
C GLY A 154 19.64 13.30 4.31
N THR A 155 20.90 13.23 3.87
CA THR A 155 21.48 12.05 3.20
C THR A 155 22.78 11.69 3.90
N ASN A 156 22.82 10.52 4.54
CA ASN A 156 23.98 9.99 5.26
C ASN A 156 24.46 8.69 4.59
N GLY A 157 25.28 8.81 3.55
CA GLY A 157 25.80 7.66 2.82
C GLY A 157 26.76 6.75 3.63
N ALA A 158 27.24 7.23 4.80
CA ALA A 158 28.06 6.44 5.72
C ALA A 158 27.25 5.80 6.85
N GLY A 159 25.98 6.17 6.99
CA GLY A 159 25.08 5.60 8.00
C GLY A 159 24.61 4.18 7.67
N LEU A 160 24.26 3.42 8.70
CA LEU A 160 23.73 2.08 8.52
C LEU A 160 22.41 2.14 7.73
N SER A 161 22.29 1.27 6.73
CA SER A 161 21.08 1.05 5.96
C SER A 161 20.94 -0.46 5.68
N ASP A 162 19.74 -1.00 5.87
CA ASP A 162 19.47 -2.39 5.48
C ASP A 162 19.18 -2.43 3.98
N HIS A 163 20.06 -3.06 3.24
CA HIS A 163 19.98 -3.20 1.80
C HIS A 163 19.36 -4.53 1.35
N GLN A 164 18.93 -5.37 2.29
CA GLN A 164 18.33 -6.65 1.97
C GLN A 164 16.91 -6.48 1.46
N VAL A 165 16.59 -7.12 0.35
CA VAL A 165 15.25 -7.28 -0.18
C VAL A 165 14.79 -8.71 0.07
N ASN A 166 13.75 -8.88 0.87
CA ASN A 166 13.12 -10.18 1.12
C ASN A 166 11.97 -10.38 0.14
N ILE A 167 11.89 -11.57 -0.45
CA ILE A 167 10.93 -11.88 -1.50
C ILE A 167 10.18 -13.17 -1.16
N ILE A 168 8.86 -13.14 -1.27
CA ILE A 168 7.99 -14.31 -1.31
C ILE A 168 7.38 -14.34 -2.70
N ARG A 169 7.66 -15.39 -3.47
CA ARG A 169 7.09 -15.62 -4.79
C ARG A 169 6.10 -16.77 -4.72
N ILE A 170 4.94 -16.58 -5.31
CA ILE A 170 3.84 -17.54 -5.36
C ILE A 170 3.60 -17.89 -6.81
N ASP A 171 3.83 -19.14 -7.18
CA ASP A 171 3.69 -19.65 -8.55
C ASP A 171 2.56 -20.66 -8.63
N ASN A 172 1.90 -20.75 -9.80
CA ASN A 172 1.01 -21.84 -10.10
C ASN A 172 1.78 -23.14 -10.41
N GLU A 173 1.07 -24.23 -10.65
CA GLU A 173 1.67 -25.54 -10.97
C GLU A 173 2.56 -25.57 -12.23
N LYS A 174 2.43 -24.56 -13.09
CA LYS A 174 3.28 -24.41 -14.29
C LYS A 174 4.50 -23.52 -14.06
N GLY A 175 4.72 -23.06 -12.84
CA GLY A 175 5.81 -22.13 -12.51
C GLY A 175 5.56 -20.70 -12.98
N ILE A 176 4.31 -20.35 -13.32
CA ILE A 176 3.92 -18.99 -13.69
C ILE A 176 3.61 -18.21 -12.42
N PRO A 177 4.20 -17.02 -12.21
CA PRO A 177 3.93 -16.21 -11.03
C PRO A 177 2.46 -15.78 -10.94
N LEU A 178 1.87 -15.99 -9.77
CA LEU A 178 0.54 -15.49 -9.39
C LEU A 178 0.65 -14.21 -8.59
N ALA A 179 1.63 -14.15 -7.69
CA ALA A 179 1.88 -13.00 -6.83
C ALA A 179 3.34 -12.97 -6.38
N VAL A 180 3.79 -11.75 -6.05
CA VAL A 180 5.07 -11.51 -5.39
C VAL A 180 4.83 -10.55 -4.22
N ILE A 181 5.33 -10.91 -3.03
CA ILE A 181 5.47 -9.99 -1.90
C ILE A 181 6.95 -9.68 -1.79
N PHE A 182 7.30 -8.41 -1.74
CA PHE A 182 8.65 -7.98 -1.40
C PHE A 182 8.64 -7.06 -0.19
N HIS A 183 9.66 -7.20 0.64
CA HIS A 183 9.91 -6.34 1.79
C HIS A 183 11.29 -5.71 1.64
N TYR A 184 11.35 -4.39 1.80
CA TYR A 184 12.59 -3.63 1.68
C TYR A 184 12.56 -2.44 2.64
N ALA A 185 13.66 -2.19 3.32
CA ALA A 185 13.81 -1.10 4.30
C ALA A 185 13.96 0.25 3.59
N ILE A 186 12.91 0.70 2.90
CA ILE A 186 12.86 1.96 2.19
C ILE A 186 11.56 2.71 2.51
N GLN A 187 11.66 4.01 2.71
CA GLN A 187 10.49 4.87 2.79
C GLN A 187 10.08 5.31 1.38
N SER A 188 8.80 5.15 1.06
CA SER A 188 8.22 5.51 -0.24
C SER A 188 7.96 7.03 -0.31
N SER A 189 9.03 7.81 -0.48
CA SER A 189 9.02 9.27 -0.36
C SER A 189 9.87 10.00 -1.42
N VAL A 190 10.12 9.37 -2.56
CA VAL A 190 10.96 9.96 -3.63
C VAL A 190 10.31 11.22 -4.22
N LEU A 191 8.99 11.21 -4.38
CA LEU A 191 8.24 12.36 -4.92
C LEU A 191 7.59 13.21 -3.82
N GLN A 192 7.84 12.93 -2.55
CA GLN A 192 7.34 13.73 -1.44
C GLN A 192 7.82 15.18 -1.58
N GLY A 193 6.89 16.12 -1.47
CA GLY A 193 7.19 17.56 -1.57
C GLY A 193 7.49 18.06 -2.98
N SER A 194 7.45 17.20 -4.00
CA SER A 194 7.56 17.64 -5.39
C SER A 194 6.36 18.50 -5.74
N VAL A 195 6.65 19.71 -6.24
CA VAL A 195 5.62 20.68 -6.66
C VAL A 195 5.58 20.72 -8.18
N LEU A 196 4.38 20.62 -8.74
CA LEU A 196 4.16 20.73 -10.18
C LEU A 196 4.44 22.15 -10.68
N SER A 197 4.86 22.30 -11.92
CA SER A 197 5.08 23.63 -12.54
C SER A 197 3.83 24.52 -12.55
N ALA A 198 2.64 23.90 -12.55
CA ALA A 198 1.35 24.58 -12.44
C ALA A 198 0.92 24.87 -10.99
N GLY A 199 1.73 24.49 -9.99
CA GLY A 199 1.40 24.53 -8.56
C GLY A 199 0.73 23.23 -8.08
N GLY A 200 0.78 23.03 -6.75
CA GLY A 200 0.23 21.85 -6.08
C GLY A 200 1.10 20.60 -6.19
N ARG A 201 0.68 19.55 -5.50
CA ARG A 201 1.38 18.25 -5.40
C ARG A 201 0.70 17.20 -6.26
N ALA A 202 1.44 16.16 -6.65
CA ALA A 202 0.90 15.04 -7.40
C ALA A 202 0.73 13.81 -6.50
N VAL A 203 -0.44 13.17 -6.58
CA VAL A 203 -0.66 11.85 -5.97
C VAL A 203 0.04 10.78 -6.77
N THR A 204 0.78 9.91 -6.10
CA THR A 204 1.46 8.77 -6.70
C THR A 204 1.69 7.66 -5.65
N PRO A 205 1.65 6.37 -6.04
CA PRO A 205 2.03 5.27 -5.15
C PRO A 205 3.55 5.21 -4.90
N ASP A 206 4.32 6.15 -5.45
CA ASP A 206 5.76 6.31 -5.29
C ASP A 206 6.55 5.00 -5.58
N VAL A 207 7.73 4.81 -5.00
CA VAL A 207 8.61 3.68 -5.32
C VAL A 207 7.93 2.32 -5.10
N ALA A 208 7.16 2.16 -4.02
CA ALA A 208 6.54 0.88 -3.69
C ALA A 208 5.52 0.45 -4.75
N GLY A 209 4.56 1.32 -5.09
CA GLY A 209 3.53 0.98 -6.08
C GLY A 209 4.07 0.91 -7.51
N ILE A 210 5.08 1.75 -7.85
CA ILE A 210 5.74 1.69 -9.15
C ILE A 210 6.49 0.36 -9.32
N ALA A 211 7.17 -0.12 -8.26
CA ALA A 211 7.82 -1.43 -8.27
C ALA A 211 6.79 -2.57 -8.45
N CYS A 212 5.65 -2.50 -7.74
CA CYS A 212 4.55 -3.46 -7.95
C CYS A 212 4.05 -3.47 -9.38
N ASP A 213 3.82 -2.30 -9.98
CA ASP A 213 3.36 -2.20 -11.38
C ASP A 213 4.39 -2.71 -12.37
N TYR A 214 5.68 -2.50 -12.11
CA TYR A 214 6.76 -3.01 -12.94
C TYR A 214 6.80 -4.54 -12.91
N ILE A 215 6.80 -5.13 -11.70
CA ILE A 215 6.77 -6.59 -11.52
C ILE A 215 5.56 -7.18 -12.23
N GLN A 216 4.36 -6.57 -12.07
CA GLN A 216 3.12 -7.07 -12.68
C GLN A 216 3.14 -7.04 -14.22
N LYS A 217 3.91 -6.14 -14.84
CA LYS A 217 4.01 -6.03 -16.30
C LYS A 217 5.05 -6.96 -16.90
N THR A 218 6.01 -7.41 -16.11
CA THR A 218 7.15 -8.22 -16.58
C THR A 218 6.96 -9.72 -16.35
N GLN A 219 5.87 -10.11 -15.75
CA GLN A 219 5.42 -11.49 -15.55
C GLN A 219 4.28 -11.83 -16.50
#